data_7ea305705c58151d98e14e740ad4c3b7
#
_entry.id   7ea305705c58151d98e14e740ad4c3b7
#
_cell.length_a   1.000
_cell.length_b   1.000
_cell.length_c   1.000
_cell.angle_alpha   90.00
_cell.angle_beta   90.00
_cell.angle_gamma   90.00
#
_symmetry.space_group_name_H-M   'P 1'
#
loop_
_entity.id
_entity.type
_entity.pdbx_description
1 polymer ?
#
loop_
_entity_poly.entity_id
_entity_poly.type
_entity_poly.pdbx_seq_one_letter_code
_entity_poly.pdbx_strand_id
1 'polypeptide(L)'
;MELKAIIVDDEAPARSELRYLLDETEQAEVVAEAASVREAIEKLKEYPCDVMFLDINMPEASGLQLAEALQHLKFPPAVVFVTAYGEFAIEAFKVNAIDYLVKPVETERLVQACSRVREHVSLHAKVQRLERIPVEKAGKKILIGISNIRYVMARDDYAYLQTDTDRYFSTVSLAQLEKRLDGHGFFRVHRGYLVNL
;
A
#
# COMPACT_ATOMS: atom_id res chain seq x y z
N MET A 1 9.10 -10.56 -7.66
CA MET A 1 8.06 -9.56 -7.96
C MET A 1 8.78 -8.29 -8.34
N GLU A 2 8.52 -7.81 -9.52
CA GLU A 2 9.05 -6.54 -10.02
C GLU A 2 8.28 -5.40 -9.34
N LEU A 3 9.02 -4.45 -8.75
CA LEU A 3 8.42 -3.30 -8.10
C LEU A 3 7.94 -2.31 -9.16
N LYS A 4 6.78 -1.70 -8.94
CA LYS A 4 6.28 -0.60 -9.78
C LYS A 4 6.57 0.72 -9.10
N ALA A 5 7.35 1.57 -9.75
CA ALA A 5 7.86 2.81 -9.22
C ALA A 5 7.23 4.04 -9.87
N ILE A 6 6.97 5.06 -9.06
CA ILE A 6 6.72 6.43 -9.53
C ILE A 6 7.88 7.30 -9.05
N ILE A 7 8.48 8.06 -9.95
CA ILE A 7 9.52 9.04 -9.63
C ILE A 7 8.89 10.43 -9.56
N VAL A 8 9.12 11.15 -8.47
CA VAL A 8 8.57 12.48 -8.22
C VAL A 8 9.69 13.46 -7.88
N ASP A 9 9.97 14.37 -8.78
CA ASP A 9 11.06 15.35 -8.67
C ASP A 9 10.77 16.48 -9.67
N ASP A 10 10.92 17.74 -9.32
CA ASP A 10 10.68 18.85 -10.24
C ASP A 10 11.79 18.98 -11.30
N GLU A 11 12.98 18.48 -11.01
CA GLU A 11 14.12 18.51 -11.92
C GLU A 11 14.11 17.33 -12.90
N ALA A 12 13.84 17.59 -14.18
CA ALA A 12 13.83 16.55 -15.21
C ALA A 12 15.14 15.76 -15.34
N PRO A 13 16.36 16.38 -15.20
CA PRO A 13 17.60 15.62 -15.19
C PRO A 13 17.67 14.60 -14.05
N ALA A 14 17.23 14.96 -12.83
CA ALA A 14 17.23 14.07 -11.68
C ALA A 14 16.28 12.87 -11.89
N ARG A 15 15.09 13.10 -12.48
CA ARG A 15 14.18 12.00 -12.85
C ARG A 15 14.83 11.06 -13.87
N SER A 16 15.47 11.63 -14.90
CA SER A 16 16.11 10.83 -15.95
C SER A 16 17.28 9.99 -15.42
N GLU A 17 18.09 10.56 -14.52
CA GLU A 17 19.19 9.85 -13.87
C GLU A 17 18.68 8.68 -13.02
N LEU A 18 17.68 8.93 -12.17
CA LEU A 18 17.12 7.88 -11.31
C LEU A 18 16.43 6.79 -12.13
N ARG A 19 15.70 7.14 -13.20
CA ARG A 19 15.13 6.17 -14.14
C ARG A 19 16.22 5.30 -14.73
N TYR A 20 17.29 5.91 -15.25
CA TYR A 20 18.42 5.18 -15.83
C TYR A 20 19.02 4.17 -14.84
N LEU A 21 19.23 4.58 -13.57
CA LEU A 21 19.77 3.71 -12.54
C LEU A 21 18.82 2.55 -12.18
N LEU A 22 17.51 2.80 -12.13
CA LEU A 22 16.51 1.76 -11.88
C LEU A 22 16.43 0.76 -13.02
N ASP A 23 16.48 1.23 -14.27
CA ASP A 23 16.46 0.40 -15.48
C ASP A 23 17.75 -0.42 -15.59
N GLU A 24 18.94 0.21 -15.39
CA GLU A 24 20.24 -0.47 -15.44
C GLU A 24 20.36 -1.59 -14.39
N THR A 25 19.83 -1.35 -13.22
CA THR A 25 19.89 -2.31 -12.10
C THR A 25 18.73 -3.30 -12.05
N GLU A 26 17.76 -3.17 -12.94
CA GLU A 26 16.53 -3.99 -12.99
C GLU A 26 15.80 -4.07 -11.63
N GLN A 27 15.87 -2.97 -10.84
CA GLN A 27 15.31 -2.97 -9.50
C GLN A 27 13.80 -2.70 -9.47
N ALA A 28 13.30 -1.86 -10.37
CA ALA A 28 11.90 -1.50 -10.45
C ALA A 28 11.51 -1.03 -11.85
N GLU A 29 10.30 -1.32 -12.28
CA GLU A 29 9.67 -0.75 -13.47
C GLU A 29 9.16 0.66 -13.14
N VAL A 30 9.68 1.68 -13.82
CA VAL A 30 9.17 3.05 -13.66
C VAL A 30 7.91 3.22 -14.50
N VAL A 31 6.75 3.14 -13.85
CA VAL A 31 5.43 3.22 -14.49
C VAL A 31 4.96 4.65 -14.77
N ALA A 32 5.46 5.63 -14.01
CA ALA A 32 5.17 7.05 -14.23
C ALA A 32 6.25 7.95 -13.63
N GLU A 33 6.28 9.19 -14.11
CA GLU A 33 7.04 10.30 -13.54
C GLU A 33 6.12 11.48 -13.27
N ALA A 34 6.48 12.31 -12.30
CA ALA A 34 5.76 13.51 -11.93
C ALA A 34 6.76 14.63 -11.57
N ALA A 35 6.45 15.85 -12.00
CA ALA A 35 7.26 17.03 -11.72
C ALA A 35 6.72 17.86 -10.53
N SER A 36 5.66 17.39 -9.87
CA SER A 36 5.05 18.06 -8.73
C SER A 36 4.22 17.10 -7.89
N VAL A 37 3.92 17.48 -6.65
CA VAL A 37 3.00 16.75 -5.76
C VAL A 37 1.63 16.54 -6.40
N ARG A 38 1.10 17.55 -7.08
CA ARG A 38 -0.19 17.46 -7.77
C ARG A 38 -0.17 16.39 -8.86
N GLU A 39 0.84 16.41 -9.71
CA GLU A 39 0.99 15.42 -10.78
C GLU A 39 1.20 14.00 -10.20
N ALA A 40 1.97 13.88 -9.13
CA ALA A 40 2.18 12.60 -8.43
C ALA A 40 0.86 11.98 -7.95
N ILE A 41 -0.05 12.79 -7.39
CA ILE A 41 -1.38 12.34 -6.94
C ILE A 41 -2.24 11.89 -8.14
N GLU A 42 -2.16 12.56 -9.28
CA GLU A 42 -2.85 12.16 -10.52
C GLU A 42 -2.31 10.83 -11.04
N LYS A 43 -0.98 10.69 -11.12
CA LYS A 43 -0.33 9.44 -11.54
C LYS A 43 -0.64 8.26 -10.62
N LEU A 44 -0.70 8.49 -9.31
CA LEU A 44 -1.04 7.44 -8.34
C LEU A 44 -2.46 6.89 -8.51
N LYS A 45 -3.39 7.66 -9.09
CA LYS A 45 -4.74 7.20 -9.42
C LYS A 45 -4.78 6.36 -10.70
N GLU A 46 -3.86 6.61 -11.62
CA GLU A 46 -3.83 5.98 -12.94
C GLU A 46 -2.98 4.72 -12.98
N TYR A 47 -1.91 4.68 -12.18
CA TYR A 47 -0.90 3.62 -12.23
C TYR A 47 -0.78 2.90 -10.89
N PRO A 48 -0.61 1.56 -10.90
CA PRO A 48 -0.24 0.82 -9.70
C PRO A 48 1.15 1.27 -9.24
N CYS A 49 1.33 1.49 -7.93
CA CYS A 49 2.57 1.96 -7.36
C CYS A 49 2.91 1.17 -6.09
N ASP A 50 4.04 0.48 -6.12
CA ASP A 50 4.60 -0.21 -4.94
C ASP A 50 5.55 0.70 -4.17
N VAL A 51 6.28 1.58 -4.88
CA VAL A 51 7.24 2.53 -4.32
C VAL A 51 7.19 3.88 -5.02
N MET A 52 7.25 4.94 -4.24
CA MET A 52 7.40 6.31 -4.72
C MET A 52 8.80 6.82 -4.33
N PHE A 53 9.63 7.12 -5.32
CA PHE A 53 10.88 7.85 -5.13
C PHE A 53 10.56 9.33 -5.18
N LEU A 54 10.81 10.06 -4.10
CA LEU A 54 10.23 11.37 -3.86
C LEU A 54 11.29 12.39 -3.45
N ASP A 55 11.44 13.45 -4.22
CA ASP A 55 12.24 14.58 -3.74
C ASP A 55 11.48 15.34 -2.64
N ILE A 56 12.23 15.89 -1.70
CA ILE A 56 11.69 16.67 -0.58
C ILE A 56 11.36 18.08 -1.01
N ASN A 57 12.28 18.72 -1.72
CA ASN A 57 12.19 20.13 -2.05
C ASN A 57 11.65 20.34 -3.46
N MET A 58 10.35 20.47 -3.54
CA MET A 58 9.66 20.79 -4.80
C MET A 58 8.88 22.11 -4.64
N PRO A 59 8.66 22.85 -5.75
CA PRO A 59 7.79 24.03 -5.74
C PRO A 59 6.37 23.69 -5.26
N GLU A 60 5.70 24.65 -4.63
CA GLU A 60 4.31 24.62 -4.16
C GLU A 60 4.06 23.72 -2.94
N ALA A 61 4.55 22.48 -2.92
CA ALA A 61 4.37 21.54 -1.82
C ALA A 61 5.57 20.61 -1.68
N SER A 62 5.98 20.34 -0.44
CA SER A 62 7.14 19.48 -0.19
C SER A 62 6.78 18.01 -0.29
N GLY A 63 7.78 17.16 -0.66
CA GLY A 63 7.64 15.72 -0.65
C GLY A 63 7.29 15.15 0.73
N LEU A 64 7.71 15.80 1.82
CA LEU A 64 7.32 15.39 3.17
C LEU A 64 5.81 15.49 3.39
N GLN A 65 5.17 16.55 2.90
CA GLN A 65 3.71 16.72 2.99
C GLN A 65 2.98 15.66 2.16
N LEU A 66 3.50 15.33 0.98
CA LEU A 66 2.95 14.23 0.19
C LEU A 66 3.09 12.88 0.92
N ALA A 67 4.27 12.58 1.45
CA ALA A 67 4.52 11.35 2.20
C ALA A 67 3.59 11.22 3.41
N GLU A 68 3.35 12.29 4.15
CA GLU A 68 2.40 12.33 5.26
C GLU A 68 0.96 12.05 4.79
N ALA A 69 0.53 12.71 3.70
CA ALA A 69 -0.79 12.50 3.13
C ALA A 69 -1.00 11.04 2.64
N LEU A 70 0.04 10.42 2.07
CA LEU A 70 -0.01 9.04 1.59
C LEU A 70 -0.26 8.04 2.72
N GLN A 71 0.16 8.30 3.96
CA GLN A 71 -0.09 7.41 5.10
C GLN A 71 -1.59 7.22 5.42
N HIS A 72 -2.44 8.15 5.01
CA HIS A 72 -3.89 8.05 5.20
C HIS A 72 -4.59 7.19 4.13
N LEU A 73 -3.85 6.73 3.11
CA LEU A 73 -4.39 5.77 2.14
C LEU A 73 -4.55 4.39 2.77
N LYS A 74 -5.57 3.67 2.36
CA LYS A 74 -5.78 2.28 2.78
C LYS A 74 -4.60 1.37 2.42
N PHE A 75 -3.95 1.64 1.30
CA PHE A 75 -2.79 0.91 0.78
C PHE A 75 -1.76 1.93 0.28
N PRO A 76 -0.95 2.50 1.18
CA PRO A 76 0.05 3.48 0.78
C PRO A 76 1.19 2.79 0.02
N PRO A 77 1.74 3.42 -1.02
CA PRO A 77 3.02 2.99 -1.58
C PRO A 77 4.12 3.18 -0.55
N ALA A 78 5.18 2.38 -0.63
CA ALA A 78 6.41 2.64 0.10
C ALA A 78 7.00 3.98 -0.37
N VAL A 79 7.57 4.76 0.54
CA VAL A 79 8.23 6.03 0.19
C VAL A 79 9.73 5.88 0.41
N VAL A 80 10.51 6.25 -0.61
CA VAL A 80 11.97 6.42 -0.54
C VAL A 80 12.26 7.85 -0.94
N PHE A 81 12.84 8.63 -0.04
CA PHE A 81 13.26 9.98 -0.39
C PHE A 81 14.54 9.99 -1.20
N VAL A 82 14.61 10.87 -2.20
CA VAL A 82 15.79 11.08 -3.06
C VAL A 82 16.01 12.59 -3.17
N THR A 83 16.96 13.13 -2.45
CA THR A 83 17.11 14.58 -2.33
C THR A 83 18.58 15.02 -2.26
N ALA A 84 18.85 16.28 -2.60
CA ALA A 84 20.19 16.86 -2.47
C ALA A 84 20.58 17.16 -1.00
N TYR A 85 19.66 17.11 -0.06
CA TYR A 85 19.85 17.57 1.32
C TYR A 85 19.92 16.39 2.28
N GLY A 86 21.01 16.29 3.06
CA GLY A 86 21.19 15.23 4.06
C GLY A 86 20.46 15.45 5.39
N GLU A 87 20.05 16.68 5.67
CA GLU A 87 19.51 17.12 6.96
C GLU A 87 18.06 16.70 7.25
N PHE A 88 17.29 16.36 6.23
CA PHE A 88 15.88 15.96 6.38
C PHE A 88 15.67 14.47 6.71
N ALA A 89 16.74 13.72 6.97
CA ALA A 89 16.63 12.29 7.28
C ALA A 89 15.77 12.02 8.53
N ILE A 90 15.79 12.94 9.52
CA ILE A 90 15.00 12.82 10.75
C ILE A 90 13.51 13.03 10.44
N GLU A 91 13.17 13.98 9.59
CA GLU A 91 11.81 14.26 9.14
C GLU A 91 11.26 13.11 8.30
N ALA A 92 12.08 12.55 7.41
CA ALA A 92 11.75 11.36 6.62
C ALA A 92 11.38 10.16 7.51
N PHE A 93 12.09 9.99 8.62
CA PHE A 93 11.78 8.94 9.60
C PHE A 93 10.39 9.13 10.24
N LYS A 94 9.99 10.37 10.54
CA LYS A 94 8.68 10.67 11.14
C LYS A 94 7.50 10.31 10.23
N VAL A 95 7.70 10.35 8.92
CA VAL A 95 6.69 9.98 7.91
C VAL A 95 6.83 8.52 7.44
N ASN A 96 7.50 7.66 8.23
CA ASN A 96 7.67 6.23 7.95
C ASN A 96 8.24 5.92 6.55
N ALA A 97 9.14 6.76 6.04
CA ALA A 97 9.87 6.44 4.82
C ALA A 97 10.69 5.15 5.00
N ILE A 98 10.76 4.35 3.94
CA ILE A 98 11.49 3.07 3.97
C ILE A 98 13.00 3.31 3.87
N ASP A 99 13.39 4.32 3.11
CA ASP A 99 14.81 4.70 2.99
C ASP A 99 14.94 6.18 2.58
N TYR A 100 16.19 6.64 2.61
CA TYR A 100 16.58 8.00 2.30
C TYR A 100 17.88 7.97 1.48
N LEU A 101 17.86 8.53 0.28
CA LEU A 101 18.99 8.59 -0.66
C LEU A 101 19.38 10.05 -0.88
N VAL A 102 20.68 10.32 -0.83
CA VAL A 102 21.22 11.66 -1.11
C VAL A 102 21.76 11.68 -2.55
N LYS A 103 21.39 12.74 -3.29
CA LYS A 103 21.92 12.97 -4.64
C LYS A 103 23.40 13.42 -4.59
N PRO A 104 24.29 12.93 -5.47
CA PRO A 104 24.02 11.94 -6.52
C PRO A 104 23.76 10.55 -5.96
N VAL A 105 22.81 9.81 -6.55
CA VAL A 105 22.39 8.50 -6.04
C VAL A 105 23.43 7.45 -6.43
N GLU A 106 24.04 6.82 -5.43
CA GLU A 106 24.93 5.69 -5.64
C GLU A 106 24.12 4.41 -5.96
N THR A 107 24.54 3.69 -7.00
CA THR A 107 23.87 2.46 -7.45
C THR A 107 23.69 1.44 -6.34
N GLU A 108 24.70 1.21 -5.51
CA GLU A 108 24.65 0.27 -4.40
C GLU A 108 23.60 0.67 -3.35
N ARG A 109 23.48 1.98 -3.05
CA ARG A 109 22.48 2.51 -2.12
C ARG A 109 21.05 2.36 -2.67
N LEU A 110 20.86 2.58 -3.98
CA LEU A 110 19.58 2.36 -4.65
C LEU A 110 19.15 0.90 -4.58
N VAL A 111 20.05 -0.04 -4.85
CA VAL A 111 19.78 -1.47 -4.75
C VAL A 111 19.38 -1.87 -3.33
N GLN A 112 20.06 -1.34 -2.31
CA GLN A 112 19.73 -1.59 -0.90
C GLN A 112 18.34 -1.04 -0.55
N ALA A 113 18.00 0.19 -0.98
CA ALA A 113 16.70 0.80 -0.76
C ALA A 113 15.59 -0.04 -1.41
N CYS A 114 15.76 -0.47 -2.66
CA CYS A 114 14.81 -1.34 -3.35
C CYS A 114 14.64 -2.70 -2.66
N SER A 115 15.71 -3.25 -2.09
CA SER A 115 15.62 -4.49 -1.30
C SER A 115 14.74 -4.31 -0.06
N ARG A 116 14.91 -3.22 0.69
CA ARG A 116 14.05 -2.87 1.84
C ARG A 116 12.59 -2.68 1.44
N VAL A 117 12.36 -2.00 0.31
CA VAL A 117 11.01 -1.83 -0.25
C VAL A 117 10.38 -3.18 -0.56
N ARG A 118 11.09 -4.12 -1.21
CA ARG A 118 10.57 -5.46 -1.52
C ARG A 118 10.19 -6.23 -0.26
N GLU A 119 11.01 -6.14 0.77
CA GLU A 119 10.70 -6.77 2.07
C GLU A 119 9.43 -6.17 2.67
N HIS A 120 9.34 -4.84 2.72
CA HIS A 120 8.17 -4.13 3.21
C HIS A 120 6.88 -4.50 2.45
N VAL A 121 6.90 -4.45 1.11
CA VAL A 121 5.77 -4.81 0.25
C VAL A 121 5.37 -6.28 0.44
N SER A 122 6.36 -7.19 0.56
CA SER A 122 6.10 -8.61 0.79
C SER A 122 5.42 -8.87 2.13
N LEU A 123 5.84 -8.19 3.19
CA LEU A 123 5.24 -8.27 4.52
C LEU A 123 3.79 -7.76 4.48
N HIS A 124 3.54 -6.61 3.85
CA HIS A 124 2.20 -6.04 3.69
C HIS A 124 1.28 -6.95 2.88
N ALA A 125 1.76 -7.52 1.77
CA ALA A 125 1.00 -8.47 0.96
C ALA A 125 0.68 -9.75 1.75
N LYS A 126 1.57 -10.20 2.63
CA LYS A 126 1.35 -11.35 3.51
C LYS A 126 0.29 -11.05 4.57
N VAL A 127 0.34 -9.88 5.20
CA VAL A 127 -0.70 -9.40 6.13
C VAL A 127 -2.04 -9.28 5.41
N GLN A 128 -2.09 -8.66 4.23
CA GLN A 128 -3.33 -8.56 3.43
C GLN A 128 -3.92 -9.92 3.03
N ARG A 129 -3.09 -10.94 2.80
CA ARG A 129 -3.57 -12.33 2.56
C ARG A 129 -4.20 -12.94 3.79
N LEU A 130 -3.68 -12.66 4.98
CA LEU A 130 -4.26 -13.07 6.26
C LEU A 130 -5.59 -12.35 6.55
N GLU A 131 -5.78 -11.15 6.00
CA GLU A 131 -7.00 -10.36 6.10
C GLU A 131 -8.07 -10.73 5.05
N ARG A 132 -7.99 -11.91 4.45
CA ARG A 132 -9.00 -12.42 3.51
C ARG A 132 -9.71 -13.64 4.06
N ILE A 133 -11.01 -13.71 3.80
CA ILE A 133 -11.85 -14.85 4.20
C ILE A 133 -12.26 -15.62 2.94
N PRO A 134 -12.06 -16.95 2.93
CA PRO A 134 -12.60 -17.79 1.88
C PRO A 134 -14.14 -17.86 2.01
N VAL A 135 -14.80 -17.57 0.92
CA VAL A 135 -16.27 -17.62 0.79
C VAL A 135 -16.67 -18.28 -0.51
N GLU A 136 -17.95 -18.59 -0.64
CA GLU A 136 -18.50 -19.19 -1.86
C GLU A 136 -19.56 -18.26 -2.47
N LYS A 137 -19.49 -18.10 -3.80
CA LYS A 137 -20.51 -17.43 -4.60
C LYS A 137 -20.75 -18.22 -5.87
N ALA A 138 -22.00 -18.61 -6.11
CA ALA A 138 -22.40 -19.39 -7.28
C ALA A 138 -21.55 -20.68 -7.49
N GLY A 139 -21.23 -21.40 -6.40
CA GLY A 139 -20.44 -22.65 -6.45
C GLY A 139 -18.94 -22.44 -6.64
N LYS A 140 -18.44 -21.19 -6.67
CA LYS A 140 -17.02 -20.89 -6.79
C LYS A 140 -16.46 -20.37 -5.46
N LYS A 141 -15.33 -20.93 -5.02
CA LYS A 141 -14.58 -20.41 -3.87
C LYS A 141 -13.79 -19.17 -4.28
N ILE A 142 -13.97 -18.10 -3.55
CA ILE A 142 -13.26 -16.83 -3.72
C ILE A 142 -12.76 -16.31 -2.39
N LEU A 143 -11.79 -15.41 -2.41
CA LEU A 143 -11.26 -14.74 -1.23
C LEU A 143 -11.77 -13.30 -1.19
N ILE A 144 -12.48 -12.91 -0.13
CA ILE A 144 -12.91 -11.53 0.09
C ILE A 144 -12.09 -10.88 1.20
N GLY A 145 -11.75 -9.60 1.03
CA GLY A 145 -11.08 -8.81 2.07
C GLY A 145 -12.00 -8.58 3.27
N ILE A 146 -11.46 -8.73 4.48
CA ILE A 146 -12.19 -8.48 5.74
C ILE A 146 -12.78 -7.07 5.74
N SER A 147 -12.02 -6.10 5.28
CA SER A 147 -12.44 -4.69 5.20
C SER A 147 -13.63 -4.41 4.27
N ASN A 148 -13.96 -5.33 3.38
CA ASN A 148 -15.12 -5.20 2.48
C ASN A 148 -16.40 -5.77 3.10
N ILE A 149 -16.30 -6.46 4.24
CA ILE A 149 -17.43 -7.09 4.92
C ILE A 149 -18.10 -6.04 5.82
N ARG A 150 -19.40 -5.80 5.63
CA ARG A 150 -20.20 -4.89 6.44
C ARG A 150 -20.79 -5.59 7.65
N TYR A 151 -21.30 -6.79 7.43
CA TYR A 151 -21.79 -7.64 8.52
C TYR A 151 -21.75 -9.10 8.15
N VAL A 152 -21.78 -9.95 9.17
CA VAL A 152 -21.91 -11.40 9.06
C VAL A 152 -23.19 -11.83 9.76
N MET A 153 -23.96 -12.67 9.12
CA MET A 153 -25.22 -13.22 9.63
C MET A 153 -25.13 -14.75 9.73
N ALA A 154 -25.41 -15.29 10.90
CA ALA A 154 -25.56 -16.74 11.07
C ALA A 154 -26.87 -17.22 10.47
N ARG A 155 -26.82 -18.41 9.85
CA ARG A 155 -27.99 -19.17 9.44
C ARG A 155 -27.69 -20.65 9.63
N ASP A 156 -28.31 -21.23 10.66
CA ASP A 156 -28.02 -22.60 11.09
C ASP A 156 -26.51 -22.79 11.38
N ASP A 157 -25.87 -23.76 10.78
CA ASP A 157 -24.42 -24.04 10.94
C ASP A 157 -23.52 -23.21 10.00
N TYR A 158 -24.11 -22.32 9.19
CA TYR A 158 -23.41 -21.55 8.17
C TYR A 158 -23.45 -20.05 8.48
N ALA A 159 -22.69 -19.28 7.71
CA ALA A 159 -22.73 -17.84 7.77
C ALA A 159 -22.82 -17.19 6.39
N TYR A 160 -23.50 -16.05 6.32
CA TYR A 160 -23.49 -15.17 5.16
C TYR A 160 -22.73 -13.90 5.48
N LEU A 161 -21.80 -13.53 4.59
CA LEU A 161 -21.03 -12.30 4.70
C LEU A 161 -21.56 -11.31 3.67
N GLN A 162 -21.98 -10.15 4.16
CA GLN A 162 -22.51 -9.08 3.33
C GLN A 162 -21.44 -8.01 3.12
N THR A 163 -21.19 -7.67 1.86
CA THR A 163 -20.43 -6.50 1.43
C THR A 163 -21.38 -5.41 0.92
N ASP A 164 -20.86 -4.29 0.44
CA ASP A 164 -21.68 -3.22 -0.16
C ASP A 164 -22.44 -3.69 -1.40
N THR A 165 -21.86 -4.59 -2.16
CA THR A 165 -22.38 -5.02 -3.47
C THR A 165 -22.97 -6.42 -3.47
N ASP A 166 -22.47 -7.32 -2.63
CA ASP A 166 -22.72 -8.75 -2.75
C ASP A 166 -22.90 -9.45 -1.40
N ARG A 167 -23.59 -10.60 -1.46
CA ARG A 167 -23.67 -11.56 -0.37
C ARG A 167 -22.94 -12.84 -0.72
N TYR A 168 -22.15 -13.32 0.23
CA TYR A 168 -21.33 -14.52 0.09
C TYR A 168 -21.69 -15.55 1.14
N PHE A 169 -21.58 -16.81 0.76
CA PHE A 169 -21.78 -17.94 1.65
C PHE A 169 -20.46 -18.40 2.26
N SER A 170 -20.47 -18.78 3.53
CA SER A 170 -19.34 -19.40 4.21
C SER A 170 -19.77 -20.63 4.97
N THR A 171 -19.02 -21.70 4.82
CA THR A 171 -19.18 -22.93 5.62
C THR A 171 -18.59 -22.80 7.03
N VAL A 172 -17.95 -21.65 7.32
CA VAL A 172 -17.39 -21.35 8.64
C VAL A 172 -18.48 -20.77 9.53
N SER A 173 -18.62 -21.30 10.75
CA SER A 173 -19.63 -20.83 11.70
C SER A 173 -19.37 -19.38 12.15
N LEU A 174 -20.44 -18.71 12.63
CA LEU A 174 -20.34 -17.34 13.14
C LEU A 174 -19.30 -17.22 14.27
N ALA A 175 -19.22 -18.19 15.16
CA ALA A 175 -18.27 -18.19 16.28
C ALA A 175 -16.81 -18.31 15.82
N GLN A 176 -16.55 -19.06 14.76
CA GLN A 176 -15.22 -19.15 14.14
C GLN A 176 -14.87 -17.87 13.39
N LEU A 177 -15.86 -17.25 12.70
CA LEU A 177 -15.67 -15.97 12.04
C LEU A 177 -15.44 -14.84 13.04
N GLU A 178 -16.14 -14.84 14.18
CA GLU A 178 -15.94 -13.88 15.27
C GLU A 178 -14.46 -13.87 15.73
N LYS A 179 -13.89 -15.06 16.02
CA LYS A 179 -12.48 -15.18 16.39
C LYS A 179 -11.52 -14.71 15.30
N ARG A 180 -11.87 -14.92 14.03
CA ARG A 180 -11.04 -14.56 12.88
C ARG A 180 -11.14 -13.06 12.55
N LEU A 181 -12.25 -12.43 12.90
CA LEU A 181 -12.55 -11.02 12.70
C LEU A 181 -12.19 -10.16 13.92
N ASP A 182 -11.71 -10.78 15.00
CA ASP A 182 -11.26 -10.08 16.20
C ASP A 182 -10.10 -9.13 15.85
N GLY A 183 -10.15 -7.92 16.38
CA GLY A 183 -9.18 -6.85 16.04
C GLY A 183 -9.44 -6.13 14.70
N HIS A 184 -10.44 -6.52 13.91
CA HIS A 184 -10.76 -5.91 12.61
C HIS A 184 -12.04 -5.02 12.64
N GLY A 185 -12.43 -4.51 13.80
CA GLY A 185 -13.58 -3.61 13.93
C GLY A 185 -14.96 -4.31 13.93
N PHE A 186 -14.98 -5.64 14.08
CA PHE A 186 -16.23 -6.41 14.17
C PHE A 186 -16.69 -6.56 15.60
N PHE A 187 -17.96 -6.27 15.83
CA PHE A 187 -18.62 -6.40 17.13
C PHE A 187 -19.83 -7.33 17.02
N ARG A 188 -20.00 -8.19 18.04
CA ARG A 188 -21.19 -9.04 18.12
C ARG A 188 -22.34 -8.25 18.68
N VAL A 189 -23.27 -7.88 17.82
CA VAL A 189 -24.46 -7.08 18.20
C VAL A 189 -25.67 -7.94 18.53
N HIS A 190 -25.66 -9.20 18.11
CA HIS A 190 -26.74 -10.17 18.38
C HIS A 190 -26.16 -11.60 18.31
N ARG A 191 -26.89 -12.59 18.87
CA ARG A 191 -26.46 -14.02 18.79
C ARG A 191 -26.20 -14.52 17.37
N GLY A 192 -26.82 -13.91 16.38
CA GLY A 192 -26.68 -14.27 14.96
C GLY A 192 -25.99 -13.22 14.09
N TYR A 193 -25.43 -12.13 14.66
CA TYR A 193 -24.87 -11.04 13.86
C TYR A 193 -23.56 -10.49 14.42
N LEU A 194 -22.57 -10.32 13.49
CA LEU A 194 -21.38 -9.51 13.69
C LEU A 194 -21.47 -8.31 12.73
N VAL A 195 -21.17 -7.12 13.18
CA VAL A 195 -21.23 -5.89 12.37
C VAL A 195 -19.87 -5.20 12.42
N ASN A 196 -19.41 -4.72 11.28
CA ASN A 196 -18.21 -3.90 11.13
C ASN A 196 -18.60 -2.43 11.37
N LEU A 197 -17.99 -1.77 12.35
CA LEU A 197 -18.27 -0.38 12.77
C LEU A 197 -17.16 0.57 12.31
#